data_dab4fa2c4bc6d8e6ec8a64e9c4d24da3
#
_entry.id   dab4fa2c4bc6d8e6ec8a64e9c4d24da3
#
_cell.length_a   1.000
_cell.length_b   1.000
_cell.length_c   1.000
_cell.angle_alpha   90.00
_cell.angle_beta   90.00
_cell.angle_gamma   90.00
#
_symmetry.space_group_name_H-M   'P 1'
#
loop_
_entity.id
_entity.type
_entity.pdbx_description
1 polymer ?
#
loop_
_entity_poly.entity_id
_entity_poly.type
_entity_poly.pdbx_seq_one_letter_code
_entity_poly.pdbx_strand_id
1 'polypeptide(L)'
;MKNNIVIMNFSGVYEVQGLKAVLEAGKTNNHIVSQLDCQDIPGTNCYCDSLAEEEIGKRIVPFGPEGLHFLDSGNYHYLTKLWLELVKEPFELLVFDHHTDMQRPAFGGILSC
;
A
#
# COMPACT_ATOMS: atom_id res chain seq x y z
N MET A 1 -19.09 -9.13 5.43
CA MET A 1 -17.89 -8.31 5.26
C MET A 1 -16.69 -9.23 5.03
N LYS A 2 -16.05 -9.09 3.90
CA LYS A 2 -14.85 -9.88 3.61
C LYS A 2 -13.66 -9.28 4.34
N ASN A 3 -12.99 -10.07 5.15
CA ASN A 3 -11.76 -9.64 5.82
C ASN A 3 -10.58 -9.83 4.86
N ASN A 4 -10.40 -8.86 3.98
CA ASN A 4 -9.32 -8.89 3.01
C ASN A 4 -8.02 -8.39 3.64
N ILE A 5 -6.95 -9.13 3.40
CA ILE A 5 -5.60 -8.71 3.74
C ILE A 5 -4.84 -8.66 2.43
N VAL A 6 -4.30 -7.49 2.09
CA VAL A 6 -3.50 -7.29 0.88
C VAL A 6 -2.07 -6.96 1.29
N ILE A 7 -1.12 -7.71 0.77
CA ILE A 7 0.29 -7.48 1.02
C ILE A 7 0.91 -7.01 -0.29
N MET A 8 1.36 -5.76 -0.33
CA MET A 8 2.04 -5.20 -1.49
C MET A 8 3.55 -5.36 -1.32
N ASN A 9 4.19 -5.98 -2.30
CA ASN A 9 5.62 -6.24 -2.27
C ASN A 9 6.34 -5.41 -3.33
N PHE A 10 7.22 -4.52 -2.88
CA PHE A 10 8.10 -3.73 -3.74
C PHE A 10 9.57 -4.05 -3.47
N SER A 11 9.95 -4.20 -2.21
CA SER A 11 11.36 -4.34 -1.79
C SER A 11 11.74 -5.75 -1.31
N GLY A 12 10.76 -6.61 -1.06
CA GLY A 12 10.99 -7.91 -0.43
C GLY A 12 11.11 -7.84 1.09
N VAL A 13 10.78 -6.69 1.71
CA VAL A 13 10.95 -6.51 3.16
C VAL A 13 10.18 -7.52 4.00
N TYR A 14 9.01 -7.93 3.55
CA TYR A 14 8.19 -8.87 4.32
C TYR A 14 8.73 -10.30 4.30
N GLU A 15 9.46 -10.68 3.27
CA GLU A 15 10.15 -11.97 3.24
C GLU A 15 11.22 -12.02 4.31
N VAL A 16 11.98 -10.94 4.45
CA VAL A 16 13.02 -10.81 5.48
C VAL A 16 12.40 -10.84 6.88
N GLN A 17 11.25 -10.21 7.06
CA GLN A 17 10.54 -10.15 8.34
C GLN A 17 9.70 -11.39 8.65
N GLY A 18 9.53 -12.30 7.70
CA GLY A 18 8.72 -13.49 7.88
C GLY A 18 7.23 -13.23 8.05
N LEU A 19 6.72 -12.13 7.47
CA LEU A 19 5.31 -11.75 7.62
C LEU A 19 4.34 -12.83 7.15
N LYS A 20 4.66 -13.51 6.06
CA LYS A 20 3.81 -14.58 5.53
C LYS A 20 3.59 -15.69 6.55
N ALA A 21 4.65 -16.13 7.22
CA ALA A 21 4.55 -17.16 8.24
C ALA A 21 3.71 -16.72 9.43
N VAL A 22 3.85 -15.45 9.84
CA VAL A 22 3.04 -14.88 10.93
C VAL A 22 1.56 -14.86 10.56
N LEU A 23 1.22 -14.41 9.36
CA LEU A 23 -0.16 -14.36 8.90
C LEU A 23 -0.76 -15.76 8.74
N GLU A 24 0.00 -16.71 8.23
CA GLU A 24 -0.45 -18.10 8.10
C GLU A 24 -0.68 -18.74 9.45
N ALA A 25 0.17 -18.47 10.44
CA ALA A 25 0.00 -18.98 11.80
C ALA A 25 -1.23 -18.39 12.50
N GLY A 26 -1.58 -17.15 12.20
CA GLY A 26 -2.75 -16.47 12.76
C GLY A 26 -4.03 -16.65 11.95
N LYS A 27 -4.03 -17.50 10.95
CA LYS A 27 -5.14 -17.64 10.01
C LYS A 27 -6.39 -18.20 10.68
N THR A 28 -7.45 -17.40 10.70
CA THR A 28 -8.79 -17.89 10.96
C THR A 28 -9.52 -18.05 9.62
N ASN A 29 -10.59 -18.84 9.61
CA ASN A 29 -11.28 -19.27 8.39
C ASN A 29 -11.91 -18.12 7.56
N ASN A 30 -11.88 -16.87 8.06
CA ASN A 30 -12.58 -15.74 7.45
C ASN A 30 -11.65 -14.71 6.81
N HIS A 31 -10.34 -14.98 6.77
CA HIS A 31 -9.38 -14.03 6.18
C HIS A 31 -8.94 -14.50 4.80
N ILE A 32 -9.00 -13.58 3.83
CA ILE A 32 -8.44 -13.80 2.50
C ILE A 32 -7.16 -12.98 2.42
N VAL A 33 -6.04 -13.67 2.26
CA VAL A 33 -4.73 -13.02 2.12
C VAL A 33 -4.35 -13.02 0.64
N SER A 34 -4.16 -11.82 0.10
CA SER A 34 -3.73 -11.63 -1.30
C SER A 34 -2.36 -10.99 -1.31
N GLN A 35 -1.48 -11.50 -2.16
CA GLN A 35 -0.16 -10.91 -2.37
C GLN A 35 -0.16 -10.20 -3.71
N LEU A 36 0.25 -8.94 -3.71
CA LEU A 36 0.37 -8.13 -4.91
C LEU A 36 1.84 -7.78 -5.10
N ASP A 37 2.48 -8.48 -6.04
CA ASP A 37 3.88 -8.25 -6.35
C ASP A 37 4.01 -7.08 -7.32
N CYS A 38 4.70 -6.03 -6.87
CA CYS A 38 4.93 -4.81 -7.65
C CYS A 38 6.42 -4.59 -7.93
N GLN A 39 7.26 -5.61 -7.76
CA GLN A 39 8.70 -5.49 -7.97
C GLN A 39 9.06 -5.17 -9.43
N ASP A 40 8.18 -5.47 -10.36
CA ASP A 40 8.36 -5.21 -11.79
C ASP A 40 8.06 -3.75 -12.20
N ILE A 41 7.51 -2.93 -11.30
CA ILE A 41 7.16 -1.54 -11.60
C ILE A 41 8.34 -0.64 -11.27
N PRO A 42 8.96 0.03 -12.27
CA PRO A 42 10.03 0.99 -12.01
C PRO A 42 9.51 2.31 -11.47
N GLY A 43 10.38 3.12 -10.89
CA GLY A 43 10.04 4.46 -10.43
C GLY A 43 9.16 4.51 -9.19
N THR A 44 9.36 3.57 -8.25
CA THR A 44 8.50 3.42 -7.07
C THR A 44 9.20 3.69 -5.74
N ASN A 45 10.52 3.63 -5.67
CA ASN A 45 11.24 3.76 -4.39
C ASN A 45 11.34 5.22 -3.94
N CYS A 46 10.80 5.54 -2.78
CA CYS A 46 10.68 6.88 -2.18
C CYS A 46 9.84 7.86 -2.98
N TYR A 47 9.85 7.77 -4.29
CA TYR A 47 9.07 8.58 -5.21
C TYR A 47 8.29 7.67 -6.15
N CYS A 48 7.14 8.14 -6.58
CA CYS A 48 6.30 7.41 -7.51
C CYS A 48 6.05 8.30 -8.73
N ASP A 49 6.63 7.93 -9.88
CA ASP A 49 6.37 8.68 -11.09
C ASP A 49 4.96 8.42 -11.63
N SER A 50 4.56 9.22 -12.63
CA SER A 50 3.19 9.16 -13.14
C SER A 50 2.82 7.81 -13.74
N LEU A 51 3.76 7.16 -14.41
CA LEU A 51 3.52 5.84 -15.00
C LEU A 51 3.38 4.77 -13.93
N ALA A 52 4.22 4.82 -12.90
CA ALA A 52 4.12 3.90 -11.77
C ALA A 52 2.82 4.09 -11.01
N GLU A 53 2.42 5.34 -10.75
CA GLU A 53 1.16 5.64 -10.08
C GLU A 53 -0.04 5.07 -10.84
N GLU A 54 -0.06 5.22 -12.15
CA GLU A 54 -1.12 4.67 -12.99
C GLU A 54 -1.16 3.15 -12.94
N GLU A 55 0.00 2.50 -13.05
CA GLU A 55 0.09 1.04 -13.02
C GLU A 55 -0.31 0.46 -11.67
N ILE A 56 0.15 1.06 -10.58
CA ILE A 56 -0.24 0.64 -9.24
C ILE A 56 -1.76 0.81 -9.05
N GLY A 57 -2.28 1.95 -9.49
CA GLY A 57 -3.72 2.22 -9.42
C GLY A 57 -4.55 1.14 -10.09
N LYS A 58 -4.14 0.70 -11.27
CA LYS A 58 -4.82 -0.39 -11.99
C LYS A 58 -4.78 -1.70 -11.22
N ARG A 59 -3.66 -2.00 -10.56
CA ARG A 59 -3.49 -3.27 -9.85
C ARG A 59 -4.28 -3.35 -8.55
N ILE A 60 -4.50 -2.20 -7.87
CA ILE A 60 -5.22 -2.19 -6.59
C ILE A 60 -6.74 -2.10 -6.74
N VAL A 61 -7.24 -1.56 -7.84
CA VAL A 61 -8.69 -1.38 -8.07
C VAL A 61 -9.51 -2.66 -7.82
N PRO A 62 -9.10 -3.85 -8.28
CA PRO A 62 -9.89 -5.06 -8.06
C PRO A 62 -10.09 -5.44 -6.60
N PHE A 63 -9.22 -4.98 -5.71
CA PHE A 63 -9.31 -5.32 -4.28
C PHE A 63 -10.31 -4.44 -3.52
N GLY A 64 -10.60 -3.24 -4.02
CA GLY A 64 -11.40 -2.26 -3.28
C GLY A 64 -10.65 -1.70 -2.07
N PRO A 65 -11.21 -0.67 -1.40
CA PRO A 65 -10.50 0.02 -0.31
C PRO A 65 -10.60 -0.68 1.04
N GLU A 66 -11.48 -1.64 1.20
CA GLU A 66 -11.74 -2.27 2.49
C GLU A 66 -10.70 -3.31 2.85
N GLY A 67 -10.42 -3.43 4.15
CA GLY A 67 -9.55 -4.46 4.68
C GLY A 67 -8.26 -3.91 5.28
N LEU A 68 -7.30 -4.80 5.46
CA LEU A 68 -5.98 -4.48 6.02
C LEU A 68 -4.95 -4.53 4.90
N HIS A 69 -4.16 -3.46 4.77
CA HIS A 69 -3.19 -3.33 3.70
C HIS A 69 -1.79 -3.17 4.28
N PHE A 70 -0.89 -4.04 3.86
CA PHE A 70 0.54 -3.94 4.19
C PHE A 70 1.24 -3.32 2.98
N LEU A 71 1.86 -2.15 3.16
CA LEU A 71 2.32 -1.29 2.08
C LEU A 71 3.84 -1.28 1.89
N ASP A 72 4.52 -2.35 2.34
CA ASP A 72 5.97 -2.44 2.28
C ASP A 72 6.64 -1.51 3.30
N SER A 73 7.86 -1.04 3.05
CA SER A 73 8.59 -0.14 3.96
C SER A 73 8.07 1.30 3.85
N GLY A 74 8.56 2.17 4.75
CA GLY A 74 8.20 3.59 4.73
C GLY A 74 8.53 4.31 3.42
N ASN A 75 9.42 3.78 2.61
CA ASN A 75 9.72 4.30 1.28
C ASN A 75 8.52 4.26 0.33
N TYR A 76 7.47 3.55 0.70
CA TYR A 76 6.26 3.37 -0.10
C TYR A 76 5.03 3.92 0.59
N HIS A 77 5.19 4.78 1.59
CA HIS A 77 4.07 5.35 2.35
C HIS A 77 3.08 6.13 1.47
N TYR A 78 3.51 6.66 0.33
CA TYR A 78 2.61 7.33 -0.62
C TYR A 78 1.46 6.44 -1.09
N LEU A 79 1.58 5.12 -0.97
CA LEU A 79 0.52 4.18 -1.36
C LEU A 79 -0.78 4.42 -0.60
N THR A 80 -0.72 4.99 0.60
CA THR A 80 -1.91 5.37 1.36
C THR A 80 -2.83 6.26 0.54
N LYS A 81 -2.27 7.23 -0.18
CA LYS A 81 -3.07 8.11 -1.06
C LYS A 81 -3.80 7.30 -2.14
N LEU A 82 -3.10 6.36 -2.77
CA LEU A 82 -3.68 5.57 -3.85
C LEU A 82 -4.83 4.68 -3.36
N TRP A 83 -4.67 4.07 -2.19
CA TRP A 83 -5.75 3.29 -1.59
C TRP A 83 -6.94 4.17 -1.18
N LEU A 84 -6.69 5.35 -0.62
CA LEU A 84 -7.75 6.27 -0.22
C LEU A 84 -8.55 6.80 -1.41
N GLU A 85 -7.94 6.92 -2.58
CA GLU A 85 -8.63 7.31 -3.79
C GLU A 85 -9.73 6.32 -4.22
N LEU A 86 -9.67 5.08 -3.74
CA LEU A 86 -10.71 4.09 -3.99
C LEU A 86 -11.96 4.29 -3.12
N VAL A 87 -11.86 5.08 -2.07
CA VAL A 87 -13.00 5.37 -1.19
C VAL A 87 -13.87 6.41 -1.85
N LYS A 88 -15.12 6.08 -2.12
CA LYS A 88 -16.08 6.95 -2.85
C LYS A 88 -17.01 7.73 -1.94
N GLU A 89 -16.96 7.49 -0.65
CA GLU A 89 -17.79 8.15 0.35
C GLU A 89 -16.94 9.08 1.22
N PRO A 90 -17.52 10.10 1.86
CA PRO A 90 -16.78 10.89 2.85
C PRO A 90 -16.24 10.01 3.96
N PHE A 91 -15.00 10.27 4.39
CA PHE A 91 -14.34 9.49 5.43
C PHE A 91 -13.49 10.38 6.33
N GLU A 92 -13.19 9.86 7.51
CA GLU A 92 -12.22 10.46 8.40
C GLU A 92 -10.93 9.63 8.33
N LEU A 93 -9.79 10.33 8.35
CA LEU A 93 -8.48 9.69 8.30
C LEU A 93 -7.78 9.85 9.64
N LEU A 94 -7.44 8.73 10.26
CA LEU A 94 -6.65 8.71 11.49
C LEU A 94 -5.27 8.13 11.17
N VAL A 95 -4.21 8.89 11.45
CA VAL A 95 -2.84 8.50 11.14
C VAL A 95 -2.00 8.50 12.41
N PHE A 96 -1.31 7.39 12.67
CA PHE A 96 -0.32 7.29 13.74
C PHE A 96 1.07 7.34 13.10
N ASP A 97 1.71 8.52 13.14
CA ASP A 97 3.00 8.76 12.51
C ASP A 97 3.75 9.81 13.32
N HIS A 98 5.08 9.77 13.29
CA HIS A 98 5.95 10.78 13.87
C HIS A 98 6.10 12.02 12.99
N HIS A 99 5.69 11.97 11.73
CA HIS A 99 5.80 13.04 10.76
C HIS A 99 4.42 13.59 10.40
N THR A 100 4.35 14.89 10.14
CA THR A 100 3.08 15.54 9.79
C THR A 100 2.64 15.26 8.35
N ASP A 101 3.56 14.82 7.48
CA ASP A 101 3.34 14.59 6.05
C ASP A 101 2.77 15.81 5.31
N MET A 102 3.09 17.02 5.80
CA MET A 102 2.58 18.29 5.27
C MET A 102 3.64 19.08 4.52
N GLN A 103 4.69 18.43 4.08
CA GLN A 103 5.72 19.08 3.27
C GLN A 103 5.26 19.26 1.83
N ARG A 104 5.81 20.29 1.17
CA ARG A 104 5.52 20.51 -0.24
C ARG A 104 6.16 19.40 -1.08
N PRO A 105 5.44 18.92 -2.12
CA PRO A 105 6.02 17.93 -3.02
C PRO A 105 7.28 18.47 -3.71
N ALA A 106 8.28 17.60 -3.86
CA ALA A 106 9.47 17.87 -4.65
C ALA A 106 9.26 17.39 -6.08
N PHE A 107 10.21 17.69 -6.95
CA PHE A 107 10.28 17.16 -8.33
C PHE A 107 8.96 17.28 -9.10
N GLY A 108 8.41 18.52 -9.16
CA GLY A 108 7.23 18.80 -9.96
C GLY A 108 5.93 18.21 -9.39
N GLY A 109 5.92 17.86 -8.13
CA GLY A 109 4.70 17.37 -7.47
C GLY A 109 4.44 15.88 -7.61
N ILE A 110 5.44 15.08 -8.02
CA ILE A 110 5.28 13.62 -8.01
C ILE A 110 5.12 13.10 -6.58
N LEU A 111 4.46 11.97 -6.44
CA LEU A 111 4.26 11.37 -5.13
C LEU A 111 5.59 11.00 -4.46
N SER A 112 5.66 11.20 -3.16
CA SER A 112 6.83 10.84 -2.34
C SER A 112 6.40 10.17 -1.04
N CYS A 113 7.34 9.47 -0.44
CA CYS A 113 7.12 8.82 0.85
C CYS A 113 6.90 9.83 1.99
#